data_9eff5fdded73d6bc0fd60c415ec9ac41
#
_entry.id   9eff5fdded73d6bc0fd60c415ec9ac41
#
_cell.length_a   1.000
_cell.length_b   1.000
_cell.length_c   1.000
_cell.angle_alpha   90.00
_cell.angle_beta   90.00
_cell.angle_gamma   90.00
#
_symmetry.space_group_name_H-M   'P 1'
#
loop_
_entity.id
_entity.type
_entity.pdbx_description
1 polymer ?
#
loop_
_entity_poly.entity_id
_entity_poly.type
_entity_poly.pdbx_seq_one_letter_code
_entity_poly.pdbx_strand_id
1 'polypeptide(L)'
;MISVIVPVDNTGRDLARVVQALLDQDYPDEDYELLFVDNGSSDDSVEILERYPQVRVLHEPVRGSYAARNCGLREARGNIIAFTDSDCFPVPAWLRSIEEGFSTPGSLVLMGPRLPPDDRKSLQLIAAYENHKKEFICASDDPSIYYGYTNNMAVRRLTIDQVGEFIQRQRGADSIFVQKVVNANSSDAVSWCPGRGVIHAELNSVTAYFNKVRTYSRSHRAFRHIMPVRSLSVGERMQIFRRAVRGHPLINSAWLMSLLFTGQLVWWLGSLGTGRSDQ
;
A
#
# COMPACT_ATOMS: atom_id res chain seq x y z
N MET A 1 -17.09 4.08 -12.60
CA MET A 1 -16.52 2.71 -12.64
C MET A 1 -15.11 2.72 -12.04
N ILE A 2 -14.79 1.73 -11.23
CA ILE A 2 -13.49 1.50 -10.57
C ILE A 2 -12.80 0.29 -11.22
N SER A 3 -11.53 0.41 -11.61
CA SER A 3 -10.71 -0.75 -12.01
C SER A 3 -9.80 -1.15 -10.86
N VAL A 4 -9.93 -2.37 -10.37
CA VAL A 4 -9.07 -2.94 -9.33
C VAL A 4 -7.95 -3.71 -9.98
N ILE A 5 -6.68 -3.36 -9.70
CA ILE A 5 -5.50 -3.99 -10.26
C ILE A 5 -4.75 -4.75 -9.16
N VAL A 6 -4.57 -6.05 -9.37
CA VAL A 6 -3.90 -6.97 -8.43
C VAL A 6 -2.76 -7.67 -9.15
N PRO A 7 -1.49 -7.36 -8.85
CA PRO A 7 -0.35 -8.12 -9.37
C PRO A 7 -0.27 -9.49 -8.68
N VAL A 8 0.02 -10.53 -9.45
CA VAL A 8 0.13 -11.92 -8.98
C VAL A 8 1.49 -12.48 -9.38
N ASP A 9 2.18 -13.08 -8.43
CA ASP A 9 3.42 -13.83 -8.64
C ASP A 9 3.55 -14.93 -7.57
N ASN A 10 3.18 -16.17 -7.92
CA ASN A 10 3.25 -17.34 -7.04
C ASN A 10 2.48 -17.13 -5.70
N THR A 11 1.22 -16.75 -5.78
CA THR A 11 0.39 -16.45 -4.58
C THR A 11 -0.51 -17.61 -4.15
N GLY A 12 -0.76 -18.57 -5.02
CA GLY A 12 -1.66 -19.76 -4.90
C GLY A 12 -2.56 -19.85 -3.68
N ARG A 13 -1.97 -20.04 -2.51
CA ARG A 13 -2.71 -20.37 -1.27
C ARG A 13 -3.80 -19.37 -0.86
N ASP A 14 -3.53 -18.08 -0.95
CA ASP A 14 -4.44 -17.03 -0.48
C ASP A 14 -5.23 -16.36 -1.62
N LEU A 15 -4.89 -16.66 -2.87
CA LEU A 15 -5.43 -15.97 -4.03
C LEU A 15 -6.95 -16.11 -4.17
N ALA A 16 -7.50 -17.31 -3.96
CA ALA A 16 -8.95 -17.53 -3.99
C ALA A 16 -9.68 -16.66 -2.92
N ARG A 17 -9.07 -16.47 -1.74
CA ARG A 17 -9.63 -15.63 -0.68
C ARG A 17 -9.59 -14.15 -1.06
N VAL A 18 -8.53 -13.71 -1.74
CA VAL A 18 -8.43 -12.33 -2.25
C VAL A 18 -9.48 -12.08 -3.31
N VAL A 19 -9.65 -13.00 -4.27
CA VAL A 19 -10.73 -12.92 -5.28
C VAL A 19 -12.08 -12.83 -4.59
N GLN A 20 -12.38 -13.72 -3.64
CA GLN A 20 -13.65 -13.70 -2.92
C GLN A 20 -13.88 -12.39 -2.16
N ALA A 21 -12.87 -11.86 -1.45
CA ALA A 21 -12.98 -10.58 -0.76
C ALA A 21 -13.26 -9.40 -1.71
N LEU A 22 -12.82 -9.48 -2.97
CA LEU A 22 -13.09 -8.49 -4.00
C LEU A 22 -14.45 -8.69 -4.69
N LEU A 23 -14.97 -9.91 -4.74
CA LEU A 23 -16.32 -10.19 -5.22
C LEU A 23 -17.39 -9.89 -4.16
N ASP A 24 -17.05 -9.97 -2.87
CA ASP A 24 -17.94 -9.69 -1.74
C ASP A 24 -17.98 -8.17 -1.38
N GLN A 25 -17.63 -7.29 -2.32
CA GLN A 25 -17.68 -5.86 -2.07
C GLN A 25 -19.15 -5.37 -2.02
N ASP A 26 -19.46 -4.50 -1.04
CA ASP A 26 -20.72 -3.75 -0.98
C ASP A 26 -20.70 -2.59 -2.01
N TYR A 27 -20.68 -2.96 -3.29
CA TYR A 27 -20.60 -2.04 -4.42
C TYR A 27 -21.25 -2.69 -5.67
N PRO A 28 -21.93 -1.95 -6.56
CA PRO A 28 -22.57 -2.53 -7.73
C PRO A 28 -21.58 -3.24 -8.65
N ASP A 29 -21.90 -4.48 -9.07
CA ASP A 29 -21.02 -5.31 -9.89
C ASP A 29 -20.69 -4.68 -11.25
N GLU A 30 -21.61 -3.90 -11.82
CA GLU A 30 -21.44 -3.18 -13.07
C GLU A 30 -20.54 -1.95 -12.98
N ASP A 31 -20.26 -1.48 -11.76
CA ASP A 31 -19.48 -0.25 -11.51
C ASP A 31 -18.01 -0.51 -11.17
N TYR A 32 -17.57 -1.78 -11.19
CA TYR A 32 -16.15 -2.10 -11.06
C TYR A 32 -15.71 -3.26 -11.94
N GLU A 33 -14.41 -3.39 -12.18
CA GLU A 33 -13.79 -4.54 -12.84
C GLU A 33 -12.57 -5.00 -12.03
N LEU A 34 -12.28 -6.31 -12.12
CA LEU A 34 -11.15 -6.95 -11.45
C LEU A 34 -10.11 -7.37 -12.49
N LEU A 35 -8.91 -6.79 -12.42
CA LEU A 35 -7.77 -7.07 -13.28
C LEU A 35 -6.68 -7.74 -12.44
N PHE A 36 -6.53 -9.04 -12.59
CA PHE A 36 -5.42 -9.78 -11.99
C PHE A 36 -4.33 -9.95 -13.04
N VAL A 37 -3.14 -9.45 -12.73
CA VAL A 37 -2.03 -9.45 -13.67
C VAL A 37 -0.99 -10.47 -13.22
N ASP A 38 -1.01 -11.63 -13.88
CA ASP A 38 0.02 -12.64 -13.68
C ASP A 38 1.37 -12.15 -14.17
N ASN A 39 2.36 -12.19 -13.30
CA ASN A 39 3.73 -11.74 -13.59
C ASN A 39 4.71 -12.94 -13.65
N GLY A 40 4.25 -14.00 -14.30
CA GLY A 40 5.00 -15.21 -14.57
C GLY A 40 4.99 -16.20 -13.41
N SER A 41 3.82 -16.45 -12.81
CA SER A 41 3.65 -17.52 -11.83
C SER A 41 3.97 -18.90 -12.41
N SER A 42 4.53 -19.77 -11.57
CA SER A 42 4.83 -21.15 -11.89
C SER A 42 4.05 -22.14 -11.01
N ASP A 43 3.25 -21.61 -10.09
CA ASP A 43 2.29 -22.34 -9.26
C ASP A 43 0.90 -22.36 -9.88
N ASP A 44 -0.12 -22.80 -9.14
CA ASP A 44 -1.52 -22.88 -9.56
C ASP A 44 -2.28 -21.54 -9.57
N SER A 45 -1.57 -20.41 -9.42
CA SER A 45 -2.21 -19.08 -9.34
C SER A 45 -3.10 -18.77 -10.54
N VAL A 46 -2.64 -19.02 -11.76
CA VAL A 46 -3.43 -18.74 -12.97
C VAL A 46 -4.66 -19.65 -13.05
N GLU A 47 -4.50 -20.94 -12.78
CA GLU A 47 -5.61 -21.90 -12.75
C GLU A 47 -6.68 -21.54 -11.71
N ILE A 48 -6.28 -20.97 -10.58
CA ILE A 48 -7.21 -20.47 -9.56
C ILE A 48 -8.03 -19.31 -10.12
N LEU A 49 -7.37 -18.32 -10.75
CA LEU A 49 -8.04 -17.14 -11.30
C LEU A 49 -9.03 -17.48 -12.41
N GLU A 50 -8.69 -18.41 -13.29
CA GLU A 50 -9.54 -18.85 -14.42
C GLU A 50 -10.87 -19.49 -13.98
N ARG A 51 -11.00 -19.89 -12.71
CA ARG A 51 -12.27 -20.39 -12.14
C ARG A 51 -13.30 -19.28 -11.88
N TYR A 52 -12.88 -18.00 -11.95
CA TYR A 52 -13.74 -16.85 -11.65
C TYR A 52 -14.02 -16.04 -12.93
N PRO A 53 -15.18 -16.21 -13.57
CA PRO A 53 -15.50 -15.51 -14.83
C PRO A 53 -15.62 -13.99 -14.68
N GLN A 54 -15.74 -13.48 -13.45
CA GLN A 54 -15.78 -12.05 -13.14
C GLN A 54 -14.40 -11.40 -13.16
N VAL A 55 -13.32 -12.21 -13.20
CA VAL A 55 -11.94 -11.76 -13.17
C VAL A 55 -11.36 -11.72 -14.59
N ARG A 56 -10.74 -10.60 -14.95
CA ARG A 56 -9.90 -10.52 -16.16
C ARG A 56 -8.47 -10.84 -15.78
N VAL A 57 -7.96 -11.95 -16.31
CA VAL A 57 -6.55 -12.33 -16.14
C VAL A 57 -5.73 -11.72 -17.27
N LEU A 58 -4.68 -10.99 -16.90
CA LEU A 58 -3.70 -10.40 -17.82
C LEU A 58 -2.33 -11.04 -17.55
N HIS A 59 -1.45 -11.03 -18.54
CA HIS A 59 -0.08 -11.56 -18.41
C HIS A 59 0.95 -10.48 -18.72
N GLU A 60 1.88 -10.26 -17.79
CA GLU A 60 2.99 -9.33 -17.98
C GLU A 60 4.32 -10.10 -17.91
N PRO A 61 5.04 -10.26 -19.04
CA PRO A 61 6.27 -11.03 -19.11
C PRO A 61 7.46 -10.33 -18.43
N VAL A 62 7.42 -8.99 -18.30
CA VAL A 62 8.47 -8.24 -17.63
C VAL A 62 8.31 -8.39 -16.13
N ARG A 63 9.27 -9.04 -15.47
CA ARG A 63 9.24 -9.29 -14.03
C ARG A 63 9.20 -8.00 -13.21
N GLY A 64 8.34 -7.99 -12.20
CA GLY A 64 8.24 -6.92 -11.22
C GLY A 64 6.80 -6.42 -11.02
N SER A 65 6.41 -6.24 -9.76
CA SER A 65 5.05 -5.85 -9.38
C SER A 65 4.59 -4.52 -9.99
N TYR A 66 5.51 -3.62 -10.33
CA TYR A 66 5.15 -2.36 -10.99
C TYR A 66 4.99 -2.52 -12.51
N ALA A 67 5.70 -3.47 -13.14
CA ALA A 67 5.42 -3.84 -14.53
C ALA A 67 4.00 -4.43 -14.64
N ALA A 68 3.65 -5.35 -13.76
CA ALA A 68 2.29 -5.90 -13.68
C ALA A 68 1.23 -4.81 -13.44
N ARG A 69 1.45 -3.87 -12.52
CA ARG A 69 0.51 -2.75 -12.30
C ARG A 69 0.37 -1.86 -13.52
N ASN A 70 1.47 -1.58 -14.22
CA ASN A 70 1.42 -0.78 -15.46
C ASN A 70 0.68 -1.52 -16.59
N CYS A 71 0.84 -2.85 -16.71
CA CYS A 71 0.04 -3.66 -17.61
C CYS A 71 -1.45 -3.51 -17.29
N GLY A 72 -1.84 -3.67 -16.01
CA GLY A 72 -3.21 -3.44 -15.56
C GLY A 72 -3.71 -2.02 -15.83
N LEU A 73 -2.87 -0.99 -15.65
CA LEU A 73 -3.21 0.41 -15.94
C LEU A 73 -3.60 0.64 -17.40
N ARG A 74 -2.87 0.06 -18.32
CA ARG A 74 -3.14 0.18 -19.77
C ARG A 74 -4.44 -0.50 -20.19
N GLU A 75 -4.82 -1.58 -19.51
CA GLU A 75 -6.01 -2.38 -19.78
C GLU A 75 -7.26 -1.97 -18.99
N ALA A 76 -7.07 -1.14 -17.96
CA ALA A 76 -8.14 -0.66 -17.09
C ALA A 76 -9.08 0.30 -17.83
N ARG A 77 -10.38 0.21 -17.56
CA ARG A 77 -11.46 1.02 -18.18
C ARG A 77 -12.01 2.09 -17.25
N GLY A 78 -11.81 1.93 -15.94
CA GLY A 78 -12.34 2.83 -14.91
C GLY A 78 -11.68 4.19 -14.88
N ASN A 79 -12.42 5.20 -14.43
CA ASN A 79 -11.91 6.55 -14.15
C ASN A 79 -11.19 6.63 -12.80
N ILE A 80 -11.38 5.63 -11.94
CA ILE A 80 -10.69 5.41 -10.69
C ILE A 80 -9.95 4.09 -10.82
N ILE A 81 -8.67 4.09 -10.45
CA ILE A 81 -7.82 2.91 -10.42
C ILE A 81 -7.51 2.60 -8.95
N ALA A 82 -7.90 1.43 -8.49
CA ALA A 82 -7.61 0.95 -7.15
C ALA A 82 -6.55 -0.15 -7.21
N PHE A 83 -5.54 -0.05 -6.35
CA PHE A 83 -4.47 -1.03 -6.23
C PHE A 83 -4.57 -1.76 -4.90
N THR A 84 -4.43 -3.07 -4.96
CA THR A 84 -4.20 -3.93 -3.82
C THR A 84 -3.21 -5.04 -4.19
N ASP A 85 -2.77 -5.85 -3.23
CA ASP A 85 -1.83 -6.95 -3.47
C ASP A 85 -2.55 -8.30 -3.33
N SER A 86 -1.99 -9.35 -3.92
CA SER A 86 -2.55 -10.70 -3.90
C SER A 86 -2.49 -11.42 -2.54
N ASP A 87 -1.99 -10.74 -1.51
CA ASP A 87 -1.99 -11.14 -0.09
C ASP A 87 -2.78 -10.17 0.80
N CYS A 88 -3.57 -9.30 0.19
CA CYS A 88 -4.38 -8.28 0.85
C CYS A 88 -5.87 -8.58 0.67
N PHE A 89 -6.61 -8.55 1.78
CA PHE A 89 -8.06 -8.80 1.80
C PHE A 89 -8.80 -7.50 2.08
N PRO A 90 -9.37 -6.83 1.05
CA PRO A 90 -10.19 -5.65 1.25
C PRO A 90 -11.44 -5.97 2.07
N VAL A 91 -11.82 -5.07 2.98
CA VAL A 91 -13.08 -5.21 3.71
C VAL A 91 -14.29 -4.89 2.81
N PRO A 92 -15.51 -5.39 3.11
CA PRO A 92 -16.65 -5.33 2.17
C PRO A 92 -17.00 -3.95 1.62
N ALA A 93 -16.79 -2.89 2.34
CA ALA A 93 -17.09 -1.54 1.84
C ALA A 93 -15.85 -0.74 1.37
N TRP A 94 -14.80 -1.43 0.94
CA TRP A 94 -13.57 -0.81 0.47
C TRP A 94 -13.78 0.03 -0.80
N LEU A 95 -14.49 -0.50 -1.81
CA LEU A 95 -14.79 0.22 -3.06
C LEU A 95 -15.68 1.45 -2.81
N ARG A 96 -16.71 1.30 -1.96
CA ARG A 96 -17.57 2.43 -1.57
C ARG A 96 -16.76 3.54 -0.89
N SER A 97 -15.85 3.18 0.01
CA SER A 97 -15.01 4.17 0.70
C SER A 97 -14.04 4.88 -0.24
N ILE A 98 -13.58 4.22 -1.32
CA ILE A 98 -12.77 4.84 -2.37
C ILE A 98 -13.60 5.90 -3.13
N GLU A 99 -14.80 5.55 -3.55
CA GLU A 99 -15.69 6.50 -4.24
C GLU A 99 -16.01 7.71 -3.37
N GLU A 100 -16.42 7.48 -2.10
CA GLU A 100 -16.68 8.53 -1.11
C GLU A 100 -15.43 9.42 -0.89
N GLY A 101 -14.24 8.83 -0.79
CA GLY A 101 -13.00 9.57 -0.59
C GLY A 101 -12.67 10.52 -1.75
N PHE A 102 -13.00 10.13 -2.97
CA PHE A 102 -12.86 11.00 -4.13
C PHE A 102 -13.94 12.08 -4.27
N SER A 103 -14.95 12.11 -3.40
CA SER A 103 -15.88 13.25 -3.33
C SER A 103 -15.23 14.51 -2.76
N THR A 104 -14.06 14.39 -2.11
CA THR A 104 -13.27 15.54 -1.67
C THR A 104 -12.67 16.24 -2.89
N PRO A 105 -12.98 17.55 -3.10
CA PRO A 105 -12.43 18.31 -4.20
C PRO A 105 -10.89 18.33 -4.19
N GLY A 106 -10.28 18.16 -5.35
CA GLY A 106 -8.82 18.20 -5.48
C GLY A 106 -8.10 16.90 -5.14
N SER A 107 -8.76 15.92 -4.51
CA SER A 107 -8.15 14.61 -4.21
C SER A 107 -7.87 13.83 -5.50
N LEU A 108 -6.61 13.50 -5.73
CA LEU A 108 -6.11 12.75 -6.89
C LEU A 108 -5.62 11.35 -6.52
N VAL A 109 -5.13 11.18 -5.30
CA VAL A 109 -4.66 9.91 -4.73
C VAL A 109 -5.28 9.72 -3.35
N LEU A 110 -5.84 8.54 -3.12
CA LEU A 110 -6.30 8.09 -1.80
C LEU A 110 -5.36 7.03 -1.26
N MET A 111 -5.02 7.16 0.02
CA MET A 111 -4.29 6.17 0.79
C MET A 111 -5.21 5.63 1.89
N GLY A 112 -5.30 4.33 2.05
CA GLY A 112 -6.17 3.69 3.05
C GLY A 112 -5.41 2.94 4.14
N PRO A 113 -6.07 2.62 5.28
CA PRO A 113 -5.46 1.90 6.38
C PRO A 113 -5.13 0.45 6.02
N ARG A 114 -4.04 -0.04 6.62
CA ARG A 114 -3.67 -1.45 6.62
C ARG A 114 -4.04 -2.04 7.97
N LEU A 115 -4.80 -3.12 7.93
CA LEU A 115 -5.28 -3.82 9.11
C LEU A 115 -4.42 -5.06 9.36
N PRO A 116 -4.15 -5.42 10.61
CA PRO A 116 -3.47 -6.66 10.92
C PRO A 116 -4.40 -7.85 10.66
N PRO A 117 -3.86 -9.04 10.34
CA PRO A 117 -4.65 -10.22 10.01
C PRO A 117 -5.35 -10.86 11.22
N ASP A 118 -4.97 -10.47 12.43
CA ASP A 118 -5.53 -10.97 13.68
C ASP A 118 -5.51 -9.91 14.80
N ASP A 119 -6.07 -10.26 15.96
CA ASP A 119 -6.24 -9.39 17.11
C ASP A 119 -5.03 -9.33 18.06
N ARG A 120 -3.88 -9.91 17.68
CA ARG A 120 -2.67 -9.85 18.50
C ARG A 120 -2.30 -8.41 18.82
N LYS A 121 -2.21 -8.13 20.11
CA LYS A 121 -2.04 -6.77 20.63
C LYS A 121 -0.86 -6.02 20.02
N SER A 122 0.27 -6.71 19.81
CA SER A 122 1.45 -6.11 19.20
C SER A 122 1.20 -5.64 17.77
N LEU A 123 0.49 -6.44 16.98
CA LEU A 123 0.17 -6.13 15.59
C LEU A 123 -0.86 -5.00 15.52
N GLN A 124 -1.86 -4.99 16.41
CA GLN A 124 -2.83 -3.91 16.52
C GLN A 124 -2.16 -2.57 16.85
N LEU A 125 -1.22 -2.55 17.81
CA LEU A 125 -0.49 -1.34 18.19
C LEU A 125 0.42 -0.84 17.07
N ILE A 126 1.13 -1.76 16.39
CA ILE A 126 1.96 -1.41 15.22
C ILE A 126 1.10 -0.83 14.10
N ALA A 127 -0.01 -1.50 13.77
CA ALA A 127 -0.93 -1.05 12.73
C ALA A 127 -1.53 0.32 13.06
N ALA A 128 -1.95 0.55 14.30
CA ALA A 128 -2.44 1.86 14.75
C ALA A 128 -1.38 2.96 14.55
N TYR A 129 -0.14 2.70 14.95
CA TYR A 129 0.94 3.66 14.76
C TYR A 129 1.22 3.94 13.28
N GLU A 130 1.33 2.89 12.44
CA GLU A 130 1.61 3.05 11.00
C GLU A 130 0.46 3.77 10.27
N ASN A 131 -0.80 3.51 10.64
CA ASN A 131 -1.96 4.20 10.10
C ASN A 131 -2.02 5.67 10.53
N HIS A 132 -1.81 5.98 11.82
CA HIS A 132 -1.71 7.38 12.29
C HIS A 132 -0.52 8.13 11.69
N LYS A 133 0.58 7.42 11.42
CA LYS A 133 1.72 8.01 10.71
C LYS A 133 1.33 8.39 9.28
N LYS A 134 0.59 7.55 8.58
CA LYS A 134 0.14 7.85 7.22
C LYS A 134 -0.90 8.97 7.21
N GLU A 135 -1.85 8.94 8.13
CA GLU A 135 -2.82 10.03 8.33
C GLU A 135 -2.12 11.38 8.57
N PHE A 136 -1.12 11.39 9.46
CA PHE A 136 -0.31 12.58 9.73
C PHE A 136 0.39 13.10 8.46
N ILE A 137 0.97 12.21 7.66
CA ILE A 137 1.64 12.58 6.41
C ILE A 137 0.63 13.18 5.42
N CYS A 138 -0.52 12.54 5.20
CA CYS A 138 -1.55 13.02 4.28
C CYS A 138 -2.22 14.33 4.73
N ALA A 139 -2.09 14.70 6.02
CA ALA A 139 -2.58 15.96 6.57
C ALA A 139 -1.49 17.05 6.67
N SER A 140 -0.31 16.82 6.12
CA SER A 140 0.83 17.75 6.21
C SER A 140 0.95 18.61 4.96
N ASP A 141 1.30 19.87 5.13
CA ASP A 141 1.65 20.77 4.02
C ASP A 141 3.10 20.59 3.54
N ASP A 142 3.91 19.75 4.21
CA ASP A 142 5.29 19.49 3.82
C ASP A 142 5.36 18.36 2.77
N PRO A 143 5.58 18.67 1.47
CA PRO A 143 5.62 17.68 0.41
C PRO A 143 6.78 16.68 0.57
N SER A 144 7.83 17.05 1.30
CA SER A 144 9.05 16.23 1.42
C SER A 144 8.87 14.96 2.25
N ILE A 145 7.79 14.83 3.04
CA ILE A 145 7.52 13.63 3.85
C ILE A 145 6.60 12.62 3.17
N TYR A 146 6.03 12.95 2.00
CA TYR A 146 5.06 12.07 1.33
C TYR A 146 5.73 10.84 0.72
N TYR A 147 5.09 9.70 0.87
CA TYR A 147 5.43 8.44 0.22
C TYR A 147 4.17 7.59 0.02
N GLY A 148 4.23 6.62 -0.89
CA GLY A 148 3.11 5.74 -1.21
C GLY A 148 3.33 4.28 -0.82
N TYR A 149 2.24 3.51 -0.94
CA TYR A 149 2.24 2.06 -0.98
C TYR A 149 1.01 1.60 -1.78
N THR A 150 1.20 0.65 -2.70
CA THR A 150 0.15 0.22 -3.64
C THR A 150 -0.79 -0.85 -3.08
N ASN A 151 -0.53 -1.40 -1.92
CA ASN A 151 -1.41 -2.43 -1.35
C ASN A 151 -2.76 -1.90 -0.78
N ASN A 152 -2.91 -0.57 -0.65
CA ASN A 152 -4.18 0.11 -0.39
C ASN A 152 -4.11 1.56 -0.89
N MET A 153 -4.11 1.73 -2.19
CA MET A 153 -4.06 3.04 -2.86
C MET A 153 -5.08 3.10 -3.98
N ALA A 154 -5.75 4.23 -4.12
CA ALA A 154 -6.56 4.50 -5.30
C ALA A 154 -6.13 5.83 -5.94
N VAL A 155 -6.24 5.93 -7.26
CA VAL A 155 -5.86 7.12 -8.02
C VAL A 155 -6.91 7.45 -9.07
N ARG A 156 -7.13 8.73 -9.35
CA ARG A 156 -7.89 9.14 -10.54
C ARG A 156 -7.07 8.85 -11.80
N ARG A 157 -7.69 8.35 -12.84
CA ARG A 157 -7.02 8.07 -14.13
C ARG A 157 -6.26 9.28 -14.65
N LEU A 158 -6.87 10.46 -14.60
CA LEU A 158 -6.24 11.71 -15.02
C LEU A 158 -4.88 11.98 -14.34
N THR A 159 -4.66 11.42 -13.13
CA THR A 159 -3.39 11.52 -12.42
C THR A 159 -2.30 10.73 -13.14
N ILE A 160 -2.66 9.54 -13.64
CA ILE A 160 -1.74 8.71 -14.45
C ILE A 160 -1.38 9.44 -15.74
N ASP A 161 -2.37 10.07 -16.38
CA ASP A 161 -2.15 10.84 -17.63
C ASP A 161 -1.22 12.04 -17.39
N GLN A 162 -1.30 12.64 -16.20
CA GLN A 162 -0.50 13.81 -15.81
C GLN A 162 0.96 13.46 -15.44
N VAL A 163 1.17 12.44 -14.59
CA VAL A 163 2.50 12.15 -14.00
C VAL A 163 3.17 10.91 -14.57
N GLY A 164 2.47 10.15 -15.41
CA GLY A 164 2.90 8.90 -16.02
C GLY A 164 2.70 7.67 -15.14
N GLU A 165 2.96 6.51 -15.73
CA GLU A 165 2.92 5.21 -15.05
C GLU A 165 4.00 5.08 -13.96
N PHE A 166 3.94 3.99 -13.19
CA PHE A 166 5.02 3.65 -12.26
C PHE A 166 6.33 3.41 -13.01
N ILE A 167 7.43 3.92 -12.49
CA ILE A 167 8.76 3.58 -13.02
C ILE A 167 9.05 2.10 -12.76
N GLN A 168 9.66 1.42 -13.72
CA GLN A 168 10.02 0.01 -13.58
C GLN A 168 11.23 -0.13 -12.68
N ARG A 169 10.99 -0.66 -11.49
CA ARG A 169 12.01 -1.02 -10.51
C ARG A 169 11.42 -1.98 -9.47
N GLN A 170 12.27 -2.61 -8.69
CA GLN A 170 11.81 -3.60 -7.73
C GLN A 170 11.00 -3.01 -6.57
N ARG A 171 11.37 -1.81 -6.07
CA ARG A 171 10.73 -1.19 -4.90
C ARG A 171 10.74 0.33 -4.98
N GLY A 172 9.74 0.97 -4.34
CA GLY A 172 9.67 2.41 -4.13
C GLY A 172 9.13 3.22 -5.29
N ALA A 173 8.66 2.59 -6.37
CA ALA A 173 8.02 3.31 -7.47
C ALA A 173 6.70 3.96 -7.05
N ASP A 174 5.97 3.37 -6.10
CA ASP A 174 4.79 3.95 -5.45
C ASP A 174 5.12 5.27 -4.72
N SER A 175 6.21 5.30 -3.97
CA SER A 175 6.65 6.52 -3.29
C SER A 175 7.08 7.61 -4.28
N ILE A 176 7.78 7.23 -5.34
CA ILE A 176 8.15 8.15 -6.43
C ILE A 176 6.89 8.68 -7.14
N PHE A 177 5.91 7.82 -7.40
CA PHE A 177 4.65 8.21 -8.01
C PHE A 177 3.91 9.25 -7.14
N VAL A 178 3.74 8.99 -5.85
CA VAL A 178 3.10 9.92 -4.91
C VAL A 178 3.85 11.24 -4.84
N GLN A 179 5.18 11.22 -4.81
CA GLN A 179 6.00 12.45 -4.83
C GLN A 179 5.81 13.25 -6.15
N LYS A 180 5.73 12.57 -7.30
CA LYS A 180 5.42 13.24 -8.56
C LYS A 180 4.06 13.94 -8.51
N VAL A 181 3.04 13.28 -7.95
CA VAL A 181 1.69 13.86 -7.81
C VAL A 181 1.71 15.10 -6.93
N VAL A 182 2.33 15.02 -5.74
CA VAL A 182 2.43 16.14 -4.81
C VAL A 182 3.21 17.31 -5.42
N ASN A 183 4.32 17.04 -6.10
CA ASN A 183 5.14 18.07 -6.75
C ASN A 183 4.45 18.73 -7.95
N ALA A 184 3.61 17.99 -8.68
CA ALA A 184 2.90 18.51 -9.84
C ALA A 184 1.62 19.30 -9.46
N ASN A 185 1.09 19.07 -8.25
CA ASN A 185 -0.17 19.68 -7.79
C ASN A 185 0.02 20.40 -6.45
N SER A 186 -0.24 19.70 -5.35
CA SER A 186 -0.02 20.14 -3.97
C SER A 186 -0.12 18.92 -3.03
N SER A 187 0.15 19.09 -1.74
CA SER A 187 -0.09 18.07 -0.72
C SER A 187 -1.57 17.65 -0.65
N ASP A 188 -2.51 18.55 -0.90
CA ASP A 188 -3.96 18.25 -0.89
C ASP A 188 -4.38 17.22 -1.94
N ALA A 189 -3.56 17.01 -2.98
CA ALA A 189 -3.80 15.99 -3.99
C ALA A 189 -3.75 14.56 -3.43
N VAL A 190 -3.17 14.34 -2.25
CA VAL A 190 -3.04 13.02 -1.62
C VAL A 190 -3.81 13.01 -0.30
N SER A 191 -4.91 12.28 -0.26
CA SER A 191 -5.82 12.26 0.89
C SER A 191 -5.77 10.92 1.63
N TRP A 192 -6.02 10.97 2.94
CA TRP A 192 -6.23 9.79 3.77
C TRP A 192 -7.72 9.43 3.78
N CYS A 193 -8.01 8.15 3.46
CA CYS A 193 -9.36 7.60 3.52
C CYS A 193 -9.50 6.71 4.76
N PRO A 194 -9.96 7.25 5.90
CA PRO A 194 -10.06 6.50 7.15
C PRO A 194 -11.21 5.50 7.13
N GLY A 195 -11.17 4.56 8.04
CA GLY A 195 -12.32 3.75 8.43
C GLY A 195 -12.42 2.40 7.75
N ARG A 196 -11.93 2.20 6.52
CA ARG A 196 -12.04 0.90 5.85
C ARG A 196 -10.77 0.59 5.10
N GLY A 197 -10.18 -0.55 5.41
CA GLY A 197 -8.85 -0.88 4.96
C GLY A 197 -8.73 -2.22 4.27
N VAL A 198 -7.50 -2.62 4.07
CA VAL A 198 -7.16 -3.97 3.64
C VAL A 198 -6.47 -4.72 4.77
N ILE A 199 -6.82 -5.98 4.97
CA ILE A 199 -6.13 -6.89 5.88
C ILE A 199 -4.93 -7.44 5.13
N HIS A 200 -3.72 -7.21 5.66
CA HIS A 200 -2.47 -7.61 5.01
C HIS A 200 -1.93 -8.90 5.65
N ALA A 201 -2.08 -10.04 4.95
CA ALA A 201 -1.77 -11.37 5.46
C ALA A 201 -0.30 -11.58 5.85
N GLU A 202 0.64 -11.00 5.09
CA GLU A 202 2.07 -11.14 5.39
C GLU A 202 2.49 -10.54 6.75
N LEU A 203 1.77 -9.53 7.24
CA LEU A 203 2.07 -8.89 8.52
C LEU A 203 1.50 -9.69 9.71
N ASN A 204 1.70 -10.98 9.70
CA ASN A 204 1.15 -11.93 10.66
C ASN A 204 2.00 -12.13 11.93
N SER A 205 3.12 -11.45 12.09
CA SER A 205 3.96 -11.51 13.27
C SER A 205 4.84 -10.27 13.43
N VAL A 206 5.29 -10.00 14.66
CA VAL A 206 6.26 -8.94 14.95
C VAL A 206 7.58 -9.19 14.20
N THR A 207 7.96 -10.45 14.05
CA THR A 207 9.16 -10.82 13.25
C THR A 207 8.97 -10.49 11.78
N ALA A 208 7.81 -10.80 11.19
CA ALA A 208 7.50 -10.43 9.80
C ALA A 208 7.54 -8.91 9.60
N TYR A 209 7.00 -8.15 10.56
CA TYR A 209 7.10 -6.69 10.55
C TYR A 209 8.55 -6.21 10.54
N PHE A 210 9.42 -6.70 11.43
CA PHE A 210 10.82 -6.30 11.47
C PHE A 210 11.60 -6.73 10.23
N ASN A 211 11.32 -7.89 9.67
CA ASN A 211 11.91 -8.32 8.39
C ASN A 211 11.52 -7.34 7.27
N LYS A 212 10.28 -6.88 7.23
CA LYS A 212 9.79 -5.89 6.27
C LYS A 212 10.48 -4.53 6.49
N VAL A 213 10.62 -4.07 7.74
CA VAL A 213 11.38 -2.86 8.09
C VAL A 213 12.82 -2.94 7.57
N ARG A 214 13.50 -4.07 7.79
CA ARG A 214 14.88 -4.31 7.30
C ARG A 214 14.95 -4.27 5.76
N THR A 215 14.01 -4.89 5.09
CA THR A 215 13.93 -4.90 3.63
C THR A 215 13.72 -3.48 3.08
N TYR A 216 12.80 -2.72 3.67
CA TYR A 216 12.56 -1.33 3.26
C TYR A 216 13.73 -0.40 3.53
N SER A 217 14.49 -0.60 4.62
CA SER A 217 15.66 0.22 4.89
C SER A 217 16.75 0.06 3.83
N ARG A 218 16.95 -1.17 3.35
CA ARG A 218 17.88 -1.46 2.24
C ARG A 218 17.42 -0.84 0.93
N SER A 219 16.15 -0.98 0.60
CA SER A 219 15.57 -0.42 -0.62
C SER A 219 15.59 1.12 -0.60
N HIS A 220 15.25 1.75 0.52
CA HIS A 220 15.27 3.21 0.68
C HIS A 220 16.63 3.81 0.31
N ARG A 221 17.72 3.14 0.69
CA ARG A 221 19.08 3.56 0.32
C ARG A 221 19.27 3.60 -1.20
N ALA A 222 18.68 2.68 -1.93
CA ALA A 222 18.84 2.57 -3.38
C ALA A 222 18.07 3.66 -4.16
N PHE A 223 17.00 4.23 -3.61
CA PHE A 223 16.19 5.22 -4.33
C PHE A 223 16.18 6.64 -3.75
N ARG A 224 16.76 6.88 -2.57
CA ARG A 224 16.83 8.22 -1.93
C ARG A 224 17.48 9.30 -2.81
N HIS A 225 18.31 8.89 -3.77
CA HIS A 225 18.95 9.80 -4.72
C HIS A 225 18.01 10.28 -5.83
N ILE A 226 16.95 9.51 -6.12
CA ILE A 226 15.98 9.83 -7.16
C ILE A 226 14.90 10.74 -6.58
N MET A 227 14.47 10.46 -5.35
CA MET A 227 13.41 11.20 -4.68
C MET A 227 13.68 11.18 -3.16
N PRO A 228 14.31 12.23 -2.63
CA PRO A 228 14.60 12.30 -1.20
C PRO A 228 13.31 12.53 -0.40
N VAL A 229 12.86 11.50 0.33
CA VAL A 229 11.78 11.64 1.32
C VAL A 229 12.42 11.97 2.67
N ARG A 230 12.04 13.11 3.25
CA ARG A 230 12.49 13.52 4.57
C ARG A 230 11.97 12.56 5.65
N SER A 231 12.83 12.16 6.55
CA SER A 231 12.41 11.42 7.74
C SER A 231 11.63 12.32 8.70
N LEU A 232 10.60 11.77 9.33
CA LEU A 232 9.87 12.47 10.39
C LEU A 232 10.80 12.81 11.55
N SER A 233 10.68 14.01 12.07
CA SER A 233 11.36 14.50 13.27
C SER A 233 10.91 13.75 14.53
N VAL A 234 11.64 13.86 15.62
CA VAL A 234 11.27 13.27 16.92
C VAL A 234 9.93 13.82 17.42
N GLY A 235 9.67 15.12 17.23
CA GLY A 235 8.42 15.76 17.62
C GLY A 235 7.21 15.20 16.87
N GLU A 236 7.31 15.06 15.53
CA GLU A 236 6.28 14.47 14.68
C GLU A 236 6.02 13.01 15.08
N ARG A 237 7.06 12.21 15.30
CA ARG A 237 6.94 10.81 15.76
C ARG A 237 6.26 10.72 17.12
N MET A 238 6.55 11.64 18.03
CA MET A 238 5.91 11.68 19.35
C MET A 238 4.44 12.06 19.26
N GLN A 239 4.08 12.99 18.37
CA GLN A 239 2.69 13.34 18.11
C GLN A 239 1.89 12.13 17.58
N ILE A 240 2.45 11.41 16.60
CA ILE A 240 1.87 10.18 16.05
C ILE A 240 1.72 9.11 17.15
N PHE A 241 2.78 8.90 17.94
CA PHE A 241 2.77 7.95 19.05
C PHE A 241 1.64 8.24 20.04
N ARG A 242 1.49 9.50 20.46
CA ARG A 242 0.42 9.91 21.39
C ARG A 242 -0.98 9.61 20.84
N ARG A 243 -1.19 9.78 19.52
CA ARG A 243 -2.45 9.41 18.86
C ARG A 243 -2.66 7.89 18.90
N ALA A 244 -1.64 7.11 18.54
CA ALA A 244 -1.71 5.65 18.47
C ALA A 244 -1.97 4.98 19.82
N VAL A 245 -1.55 5.57 20.94
CA VAL A 245 -1.77 5.02 22.30
C VAL A 245 -2.94 5.65 23.04
N ARG A 246 -3.65 6.57 22.41
CA ARG A 246 -4.78 7.27 23.06
C ARG A 246 -5.86 6.29 23.48
N GLY A 247 -6.22 6.31 24.77
CA GLY A 247 -7.20 5.38 25.35
C GLY A 247 -6.66 3.98 25.70
N HIS A 248 -5.36 3.74 25.46
CA HIS A 248 -4.72 2.49 25.87
C HIS A 248 -4.06 2.58 27.25
N PRO A 249 -3.99 1.46 28.02
CA PRO A 249 -3.23 1.39 29.26
C PRO A 249 -1.74 1.72 29.06
N LEU A 250 -1.09 2.24 30.11
CA LEU A 250 0.33 2.62 30.08
C LEU A 250 1.26 1.48 29.63
N ILE A 251 0.93 0.23 29.99
CA ILE A 251 1.71 -0.95 29.59
C ILE A 251 1.74 -1.12 28.07
N ASN A 252 0.64 -0.82 27.37
CA ASN A 252 0.57 -0.87 25.91
C ASN A 252 1.43 0.25 25.28
N SER A 253 1.44 1.42 25.93
CA SER A 253 2.28 2.54 25.49
C SER A 253 3.77 2.20 25.61
N ALA A 254 4.18 1.62 26.74
CA ALA A 254 5.55 1.14 26.95
C ALA A 254 5.92 0.03 25.95
N TRP A 255 4.99 -0.89 25.68
CA TRP A 255 5.20 -1.97 24.73
C TRP A 255 5.36 -1.44 23.29
N LEU A 256 4.48 -0.56 22.84
CA LEU A 256 4.61 0.08 21.52
C LEU A 256 5.94 0.86 21.41
N MET A 257 6.33 1.59 22.45
CA MET A 257 7.61 2.33 22.45
C MET A 257 8.80 1.37 22.25
N SER A 258 8.80 0.22 22.93
CA SER A 258 9.82 -0.82 22.76
C SER A 258 9.85 -1.37 21.33
N LEU A 259 8.68 -1.66 20.74
CA LEU A 259 8.58 -2.14 19.36
C LEU A 259 9.10 -1.10 18.34
N LEU A 260 8.76 0.18 18.52
CA LEU A 260 9.22 1.26 17.65
C LEU A 260 10.73 1.49 17.77
N PHE A 261 11.27 1.43 19.00
CA PHE A 261 12.71 1.55 19.22
C PHE A 261 13.47 0.39 18.55
N THR A 262 12.99 -0.84 18.73
CA THR A 262 13.55 -2.03 18.04
C THR A 262 13.46 -1.88 16.52
N GLY A 263 12.32 -1.40 16.00
CA GLY A 263 12.13 -1.13 14.58
C GLY A 263 13.13 -0.09 14.04
N GLN A 264 13.41 0.97 14.81
CA GLN A 264 14.40 1.98 14.44
C GLN A 264 15.84 1.41 14.42
N LEU A 265 16.16 0.53 15.36
CA LEU A 265 17.45 -0.16 15.40
C LEU A 265 17.59 -1.11 14.18
N VAL A 266 16.55 -1.88 13.87
CA VAL A 266 16.51 -2.77 12.69
C VAL A 266 16.67 -1.96 11.40
N TRP A 267 16.00 -0.81 11.31
CA TRP A 267 16.15 0.12 10.18
C TRP A 267 17.59 0.59 10.04
N TRP A 268 18.19 1.07 11.12
CA TRP A 268 19.58 1.56 11.13
C TRP A 268 20.57 0.46 10.72
N LEU A 269 20.48 -0.74 11.31
CA LEU A 269 21.31 -1.90 10.95
C LEU A 269 21.12 -2.32 9.49
N GLY A 270 19.90 -2.30 8.99
CA GLY A 270 19.58 -2.57 7.58
C GLY A 270 20.22 -1.56 6.63
N SER A 271 20.31 -0.30 7.05
CA SER A 271 20.94 0.79 6.28
C SER A 271 22.47 0.74 6.22
N LEU A 272 23.12 0.04 7.18
CA LEU A 272 24.59 -0.13 7.23
C LEU A 272 25.09 -1.28 6.34
N GLY A 273 24.22 -2.26 6.03
CA GLY A 273 24.61 -3.43 5.22
C GLY A 273 25.12 -3.02 3.84
N THR A 274 26.27 -3.56 3.44
CA THR A 274 26.83 -3.38 2.11
C THR A 274 25.84 -3.94 1.09
N GLY A 275 25.20 -3.05 0.33
CA GLY A 275 24.27 -3.46 -0.72
C GLY A 275 25.01 -4.27 -1.79
N ARG A 276 24.72 -5.56 -1.87
CA ARG A 276 24.70 -6.18 -3.19
C ARG A 276 23.48 -5.54 -3.87
N SER A 277 23.75 -4.78 -4.93
CA SER A 277 22.74 -4.30 -5.86
C SER A 277 21.96 -5.51 -6.36
N ASP A 278 20.71 -5.65 -5.94
CA ASP A 278 19.73 -6.44 -6.66
C ASP A 278 19.52 -5.71 -8.00
N GLN A 279 20.27 -6.13 -9.02
CA GLN A 279 20.07 -5.79 -10.43
C GLN A 279 18.85 -6.50 -10.96
#